data_d7d82570dcbd7eb8600a6dbb2a653f41
#
_entry.id   d7d82570dcbd7eb8600a6dbb2a653f41
#
_cell.length_a   1.000
_cell.length_b   1.000
_cell.length_c   1.000
_cell.angle_alpha   90.00
_cell.angle_beta   90.00
_cell.angle_gamma   90.00
#
_symmetry.space_group_name_H-M   'P 1'
#
loop_
_entity.id
_entity.type
_entity.pdbx_description
1 polymer ?
#
loop_
_entity_poly.entity_id
_entity_poly.type
_entity_poly.pdbx_seq_one_letter_code
_entity_poly.pdbx_strand_id
1 'polypeptide(L)'
;LQFIRTHMQSDGSFSFRIPKGTSKNSFATLSEIAQTWDKMGLFASIVIYPQNIVYELAQNETVRHFLSGKWLELFVEHQVQQILNRYQEEQGAEVSLCSNVILSEAASAGSTHELDVAFSINGKFFWVEAKSSSRSIDYGKYASLCEKLKVTSDRLLLVNSDLSVDECEGVS
;
A
#
# COMPACT_ATOMS: atom_id res chain seq x y z
N LEU A 1 -3.20 6.79 6.67
CA LEU A 1 -3.44 5.43 7.23
C LEU A 1 -2.32 4.98 8.17
N GLN A 2 -1.05 5.20 7.83
CA GLN A 2 0.09 4.90 8.72
C GLN A 2 -0.03 5.60 10.07
N PHE A 3 -0.47 6.86 10.09
CA PHE A 3 -0.72 7.61 11.32
C PHE A 3 -1.77 6.93 12.22
N ILE A 4 -2.86 6.39 11.66
CA ILE A 4 -3.87 5.62 12.39
C ILE A 4 -3.20 4.41 13.05
N ARG A 5 -2.42 3.64 12.27
CA ARG A 5 -1.74 2.43 12.74
C ARG A 5 -0.77 2.69 13.88
N THR A 6 -0.01 3.81 13.85
CA THR A 6 0.99 4.15 14.89
C THR A 6 0.38 4.72 16.17
N HIS A 7 -0.84 5.25 16.11
CA HIS A 7 -1.50 5.90 17.25
C HIS A 7 -2.73 5.15 17.76
N MET A 8 -3.01 3.98 17.19
CA MET A 8 -4.11 3.12 17.61
C MET A 8 -3.82 2.55 19.00
N GLN A 9 -4.77 2.68 19.92
CA GLN A 9 -4.73 2.06 21.24
C GLN A 9 -5.06 0.57 21.15
N SER A 10 -4.75 -0.17 22.20
CA SER A 10 -4.97 -1.63 22.26
C SER A 10 -6.44 -2.04 22.12
N ASP A 11 -7.37 -1.15 22.47
CA ASP A 11 -8.82 -1.32 22.31
C ASP A 11 -9.35 -0.98 20.92
N GLY A 12 -8.48 -0.55 19.99
CA GLY A 12 -8.86 -0.12 18.65
C GLY A 12 -9.36 1.33 18.57
N SER A 13 -9.41 2.05 19.70
CA SER A 13 -9.74 3.46 19.71
C SER A 13 -8.56 4.31 19.25
N PHE A 14 -8.88 5.46 18.67
CA PHE A 14 -7.89 6.39 18.16
C PHE A 14 -8.44 7.81 18.22
N SER A 15 -7.61 8.76 18.66
CA SER A 15 -7.96 10.17 18.71
C SER A 15 -6.93 11.00 17.97
N PHE A 16 -7.38 11.78 17.00
CA PHE A 16 -6.56 12.74 16.26
C PHE A 16 -6.85 14.15 16.72
N ARG A 17 -5.85 14.81 17.31
CA ARG A 17 -5.96 16.22 17.68
C ARG A 17 -5.68 17.08 16.46
N ILE A 18 -6.63 17.93 16.11
CA ILE A 18 -6.50 18.90 15.04
C ILE A 18 -5.50 19.98 15.48
N PRO A 19 -4.42 20.25 14.71
CA PRO A 19 -3.45 21.27 15.07
C PRO A 19 -4.10 22.64 15.23
N LYS A 20 -3.64 23.40 16.25
CA LYS A 20 -4.08 24.78 16.43
C LYS A 20 -3.74 25.61 15.19
N GLY A 21 -4.67 26.39 14.68
CA GLY A 21 -4.48 27.19 13.47
C GLY A 21 -4.81 26.47 12.16
N THR A 22 -5.30 25.23 12.22
CA THR A 22 -5.85 24.56 11.03
C THR A 22 -6.93 25.43 10.38
N SER A 23 -6.79 25.70 9.09
CA SER A 23 -7.77 26.49 8.34
C SER A 23 -9.13 25.79 8.28
N LYS A 24 -10.18 26.56 8.09
CA LYS A 24 -11.55 25.99 7.90
C LYS A 24 -11.61 25.00 6.73
N ASN A 25 -10.89 25.30 5.63
CA ASN A 25 -10.83 24.42 4.46
C ASN A 25 -10.12 23.10 4.79
N SER A 26 -8.97 23.16 5.49
CA SER A 26 -8.26 21.93 5.90
C SER A 26 -9.09 21.09 6.86
N PHE A 27 -9.83 21.72 7.77
CA PHE A 27 -10.76 21.01 8.65
C PHE A 27 -11.91 20.34 7.88
N ALA A 28 -12.48 21.03 6.90
CA ALA A 28 -13.53 20.46 6.04
C ALA A 28 -13.00 19.24 5.29
N THR A 29 -11.82 19.34 4.66
CA THR A 29 -11.17 18.21 3.97
C THR A 29 -10.93 17.02 4.89
N LEU A 30 -10.42 17.24 6.11
CA LEU A 30 -10.22 16.17 7.09
C LEU A 30 -11.54 15.50 7.48
N SER A 31 -12.59 16.31 7.64
CA SER A 31 -13.94 15.80 7.97
C SER A 31 -14.54 14.98 6.84
N GLU A 32 -14.37 15.40 5.58
CA GLU A 32 -14.81 14.67 4.40
C GLU A 32 -14.08 13.33 4.26
N ILE A 33 -12.75 13.30 4.46
CA ILE A 33 -11.96 12.08 4.46
C ILE A 33 -12.47 11.13 5.54
N ALA A 34 -12.66 11.64 6.75
CA ALA A 34 -13.13 10.85 7.88
C ALA A 34 -14.52 10.25 7.61
N GLN A 35 -15.46 11.05 7.08
CA GLN A 35 -16.80 10.59 6.71
C GLN A 35 -16.77 9.57 5.55
N THR A 36 -15.84 9.72 4.62
CA THR A 36 -15.66 8.77 3.52
C THR A 36 -15.21 7.42 4.06
N TRP A 37 -14.25 7.39 4.97
CA TRP A 37 -13.78 6.15 5.60
C TRP A 37 -14.84 5.50 6.48
N ASP A 38 -15.69 6.29 7.14
CA ASP A 38 -16.85 5.80 7.89
C ASP A 38 -17.84 5.09 6.95
N LYS A 39 -18.19 5.74 5.82
CA LYS A 39 -19.06 5.14 4.79
C LYS A 39 -18.48 3.86 4.19
N MET A 40 -17.15 3.72 4.15
CA MET A 40 -16.46 2.50 3.72
C MET A 40 -16.45 1.41 4.79
N GLY A 41 -17.00 1.66 5.98
CA GLY A 41 -17.06 0.70 7.07
C GLY A 41 -15.72 0.47 7.80
N LEU A 42 -14.78 1.42 7.68
CA LEU A 42 -13.50 1.33 8.40
C LEU A 42 -13.65 1.61 9.90
N PHE A 43 -14.71 2.33 10.28
CA PHE A 43 -14.98 2.70 11.66
C PHE A 43 -16.26 2.05 12.18
N ALA A 44 -16.26 1.66 13.45
CA ALA A 44 -17.46 1.30 14.21
C ALA A 44 -18.14 2.57 14.70
N SER A 45 -17.37 3.60 15.00
CA SER A 45 -17.88 4.92 15.36
C SER A 45 -16.90 6.03 14.98
N ILE A 46 -17.45 7.21 14.70
CA ILE A 46 -16.67 8.43 14.48
C ILE A 46 -17.37 9.60 15.13
N VAL A 47 -16.64 10.41 15.88
CA VAL A 47 -17.14 11.65 16.46
C VAL A 47 -16.18 12.79 16.11
N ILE A 48 -16.71 13.79 15.42
CA ILE A 48 -15.95 14.96 14.97
C ILE A 48 -16.25 16.12 15.92
N TYR A 49 -15.22 16.57 16.63
CA TYR A 49 -15.23 17.75 17.47
C TYR A 49 -14.45 18.89 16.81
N PRO A 50 -14.65 20.16 17.22
CA PRO A 50 -13.93 21.29 16.64
C PRO A 50 -12.40 21.22 16.77
N GLN A 51 -11.88 20.44 17.72
CA GLN A 51 -10.44 20.35 18.02
C GLN A 51 -9.87 18.95 17.93
N ASN A 52 -10.70 17.93 17.78
CA ASN A 52 -10.27 16.55 17.65
C ASN A 52 -11.31 15.70 16.93
N ILE A 53 -10.85 14.63 16.33
CA ILE A 53 -11.69 13.59 15.74
C ILE A 53 -11.38 12.31 16.52
N VAL A 54 -12.41 11.66 17.02
CA VAL A 54 -12.29 10.40 17.76
C VAL A 54 -12.87 9.29 16.90
N TYR A 55 -12.15 8.21 16.74
CA TYR A 55 -12.54 7.05 15.96
C TYR A 55 -12.48 5.80 16.80
N GLU A 56 -13.35 4.87 16.49
CA GLU A 56 -13.27 3.48 16.90
C GLU A 56 -13.25 2.62 15.63
N LEU A 57 -12.21 1.81 15.45
CA LEU A 57 -12.10 0.96 14.27
C LEU A 57 -13.11 -0.17 14.30
N ALA A 58 -13.67 -0.50 13.16
CA ALA A 58 -14.48 -1.69 13.03
C ALA A 58 -13.65 -2.94 13.35
N GLN A 59 -14.12 -3.73 14.33
CA GLN A 59 -13.41 -4.90 14.85
C GLN A 59 -13.61 -6.12 13.95
N ASN A 60 -13.23 -6.01 12.67
CA ASN A 60 -13.28 -7.12 11.72
C ASN A 60 -11.93 -7.36 11.05
N GLU A 61 -11.73 -8.57 10.57
CA GLU A 61 -10.47 -9.00 9.95
C GLU A 61 -10.14 -8.23 8.67
N THR A 62 -11.15 -7.90 7.88
CA THR A 62 -10.98 -7.13 6.63
C THR A 62 -10.38 -5.76 6.90
N VAL A 63 -10.89 -5.02 7.90
CA VAL A 63 -10.35 -3.71 8.27
C VAL A 63 -8.94 -3.83 8.83
N ARG A 64 -8.67 -4.82 9.66
CA ARG A 64 -7.31 -5.06 10.18
C ARG A 64 -6.35 -5.37 9.05
N HIS A 65 -6.70 -6.24 8.12
CA HIS A 65 -5.89 -6.59 6.96
C HIS A 65 -5.65 -5.37 6.06
N PHE A 66 -6.70 -4.60 5.76
CA PHE A 66 -6.58 -3.36 5.01
C PHE A 66 -5.59 -2.38 5.64
N LEU A 67 -5.73 -2.12 6.94
CA LEU A 67 -4.86 -1.19 7.66
C LEU A 67 -3.43 -1.74 7.86
N SER A 68 -3.23 -3.05 7.85
CA SER A 68 -1.89 -3.65 8.00
C SER A 68 -0.97 -3.49 6.78
N GLY A 69 -1.52 -3.10 5.63
CA GLY A 69 -0.71 -2.86 4.43
C GLY A 69 -1.48 -3.02 3.13
N LYS A 70 -2.59 -3.76 3.11
CA LYS A 70 -3.35 -4.04 1.88
C LYS A 70 -3.80 -2.78 1.14
N TRP A 71 -4.06 -1.69 1.84
CA TRP A 71 -4.37 -0.39 1.22
C TRP A 71 -3.25 0.10 0.28
N LEU A 72 -1.96 -0.15 0.63
CA LEU A 72 -0.84 0.28 -0.19
C LEU A 72 -0.72 -0.57 -1.44
N GLU A 73 -0.90 -1.88 -1.31
CA GLU A 73 -0.92 -2.81 -2.45
C GLU A 73 -2.02 -2.42 -3.45
N LEU A 74 -3.25 -2.17 -2.98
CA LEU A 74 -4.37 -1.71 -3.82
C LEU A 74 -4.10 -0.35 -4.47
N PHE A 75 -3.48 0.57 -3.73
CA PHE A 75 -3.08 1.86 -4.27
C PHE A 75 -2.06 1.70 -5.39
N VAL A 76 -1.03 0.89 -5.17
CA VAL A 76 0.03 0.62 -6.14
C VAL A 76 -0.54 -0.07 -7.38
N GLU A 77 -1.37 -1.10 -7.20
CA GLU A 77 -2.06 -1.79 -8.30
C GLU A 77 -2.84 -0.80 -9.17
N HIS A 78 -3.63 0.08 -8.54
CA HIS A 78 -4.40 1.10 -9.25
C HIS A 78 -3.50 2.07 -10.02
N GLN A 79 -2.39 2.55 -9.42
CA GLN A 79 -1.45 3.45 -10.11
C GLN A 79 -0.77 2.76 -11.30
N VAL A 80 -0.32 1.51 -11.13
CA VAL A 80 0.27 0.73 -12.21
C VAL A 80 -0.74 0.53 -13.34
N GLN A 81 -1.98 0.17 -13.03
CA GLN A 81 -3.03 0.00 -14.03
C GLN A 81 -3.27 1.28 -14.84
N GLN A 82 -3.32 2.45 -14.18
CA GLN A 82 -3.48 3.73 -14.87
C GLN A 82 -2.30 4.05 -15.81
N ILE A 83 -1.07 3.76 -15.36
CA ILE A 83 0.14 3.97 -16.17
C ILE A 83 0.12 3.03 -17.38
N LEU A 84 -0.19 1.75 -17.19
CA LEU A 84 -0.25 0.75 -18.26
C LEU A 84 -1.32 1.10 -19.29
N ASN A 85 -2.52 1.50 -18.85
CA ASN A 85 -3.58 1.92 -19.76
C ASN A 85 -3.14 3.08 -20.65
N ARG A 86 -2.53 4.12 -20.06
CA ARG A 86 -1.98 5.25 -20.80
C ARG A 86 -0.89 4.81 -21.78
N TYR A 87 0.02 3.97 -21.34
CA TYR A 87 1.11 3.48 -22.19
C TYR A 87 0.59 2.65 -23.38
N GLN A 88 -0.46 1.83 -23.14
CA GLN A 88 -1.15 1.11 -24.20
C GLN A 88 -1.83 2.05 -25.19
N GLU A 89 -2.54 3.07 -24.72
CA GLU A 89 -3.23 4.05 -25.57
C GLU A 89 -2.25 4.88 -26.40
N GLU A 90 -1.15 5.36 -25.81
CA GLU A 90 -0.20 6.27 -26.46
C GLU A 90 0.81 5.53 -27.35
N GLN A 91 1.23 4.33 -26.99
CA GLN A 91 2.32 3.59 -27.64
C GLN A 91 1.86 2.33 -28.37
N GLY A 92 0.59 1.92 -28.23
CA GLY A 92 0.09 0.67 -28.78
C GLY A 92 0.76 -0.57 -28.17
N ALA A 93 1.30 -0.45 -26.95
CA ALA A 93 2.02 -1.53 -26.29
C ALA A 93 1.08 -2.66 -25.84
N GLU A 94 1.56 -3.90 -25.93
CA GLU A 94 0.90 -5.04 -25.30
C GLU A 94 1.21 -5.01 -23.81
N VAL A 95 0.16 -4.93 -22.96
CA VAL A 95 0.30 -4.87 -21.50
C VAL A 95 -0.55 -5.92 -20.83
N SER A 96 -0.07 -6.45 -19.71
CA SER A 96 -0.85 -7.29 -18.80
C SER A 96 -0.53 -6.93 -17.34
N LEU A 97 -1.49 -7.13 -16.43
CA LEU A 97 -1.33 -6.90 -15.00
C LEU A 97 -2.01 -8.02 -14.23
N CYS A 98 -1.35 -8.47 -13.18
CA CYS A 98 -1.89 -9.39 -12.17
C CYS A 98 -1.47 -8.91 -10.79
N SER A 99 -2.33 -9.07 -9.79
CA SER A 99 -2.02 -8.79 -8.39
C SER A 99 -2.12 -10.05 -7.54
N ASN A 100 -1.45 -10.07 -6.40
CA ASN A 100 -1.41 -11.18 -5.43
C ASN A 100 -1.02 -12.52 -6.10
N VAL A 101 0.04 -12.49 -6.91
CA VAL A 101 0.51 -13.69 -7.64
C VAL A 101 1.28 -14.59 -6.69
N ILE A 102 0.77 -15.79 -6.48
CA ILE A 102 1.42 -16.78 -5.63
C ILE A 102 2.36 -17.64 -6.47
N LEU A 103 3.65 -17.59 -6.13
CA LEU A 103 4.68 -18.45 -6.68
C LEU A 103 4.86 -19.66 -5.77
N SER A 104 4.69 -20.86 -6.31
CA SER A 104 4.96 -22.11 -5.61
C SER A 104 6.12 -22.87 -6.27
N GLU A 105 7.08 -23.31 -5.48
CA GLU A 105 8.14 -24.20 -5.98
C GLU A 105 7.63 -25.64 -6.06
N ALA A 106 7.65 -26.22 -7.24
CA ALA A 106 7.18 -27.60 -7.46
C ALA A 106 8.00 -28.67 -6.72
N ALA A 107 9.21 -28.33 -6.29
CA ALA A 107 10.18 -29.28 -5.68
C ALA A 107 10.32 -29.16 -4.16
N SER A 108 9.81 -28.12 -3.53
CA SER A 108 9.91 -27.90 -2.08
C SER A 108 8.53 -27.74 -1.48
N ALA A 109 8.10 -28.71 -0.69
CA ALA A 109 6.86 -28.60 0.07
C ALA A 109 6.98 -27.42 1.06
N GLY A 110 6.41 -26.26 0.69
CA GLY A 110 6.11 -25.22 1.66
C GLY A 110 6.66 -23.81 1.44
N SER A 111 7.50 -23.52 0.44
CA SER A 111 7.87 -22.12 0.20
C SER A 111 6.98 -21.50 -0.87
N THR A 112 6.03 -20.70 -0.44
CA THR A 112 5.23 -19.85 -1.32
C THR A 112 5.71 -18.41 -1.19
N HIS A 113 5.84 -17.73 -2.32
CA HIS A 113 6.13 -16.30 -2.38
C HIS A 113 4.95 -15.60 -3.05
N GLU A 114 4.48 -14.52 -2.47
CA GLU A 114 3.48 -13.66 -3.05
C GLU A 114 4.17 -12.45 -3.67
N LEU A 115 3.78 -12.12 -4.90
CA LEU A 115 4.14 -10.87 -5.58
C LEU A 115 2.93 -9.94 -5.49
N ASP A 116 3.10 -8.77 -4.91
CA ASP A 116 2.00 -7.85 -4.67
C ASP A 116 1.38 -7.37 -5.99
N VAL A 117 2.20 -6.89 -6.94
CA VAL A 117 1.76 -6.51 -8.28
C VAL A 117 2.78 -6.99 -9.31
N ALA A 118 2.34 -7.75 -10.29
CA ALA A 118 3.14 -8.21 -11.41
C ALA A 118 2.54 -7.71 -12.73
N PHE A 119 3.36 -7.23 -13.66
CA PHE A 119 2.88 -6.79 -14.96
C PHE A 119 3.89 -7.05 -16.06
N SER A 120 3.43 -6.99 -17.30
CA SER A 120 4.31 -7.04 -18.46
C SER A 120 4.03 -5.90 -19.44
N ILE A 121 5.07 -5.47 -20.15
CA ILE A 121 5.01 -4.53 -21.26
C ILE A 121 5.79 -5.14 -22.43
N ASN A 122 5.12 -5.41 -23.55
CA ASN A 122 5.72 -6.02 -24.73
C ASN A 122 6.51 -7.30 -24.38
N GLY A 123 5.93 -8.16 -23.55
CA GLY A 123 6.52 -9.42 -23.11
C GLY A 123 7.65 -9.29 -22.07
N LYS A 124 8.01 -8.09 -21.63
CA LYS A 124 8.97 -7.87 -20.54
C LYS A 124 8.25 -7.86 -19.21
N PHE A 125 8.63 -8.75 -18.31
CA PHE A 125 8.06 -8.89 -16.97
C PHE A 125 8.65 -7.87 -16.00
N PHE A 126 7.78 -7.31 -15.16
CA PHE A 126 8.08 -6.40 -14.06
C PHE A 126 7.32 -6.83 -12.81
N TRP A 127 7.87 -6.49 -11.65
CA TRP A 127 7.28 -6.79 -10.36
C TRP A 127 7.38 -5.59 -9.45
N VAL A 128 6.30 -5.27 -8.75
CA VAL A 128 6.25 -4.24 -7.71
C VAL A 128 5.92 -4.90 -6.39
N GLU A 129 6.71 -4.60 -5.38
CA GLU A 129 6.49 -5.00 -3.99
C GLU A 129 6.15 -3.78 -3.17
N ALA A 130 5.06 -3.82 -2.42
CA ALA A 130 4.54 -2.72 -1.62
C ALA A 130 4.70 -3.02 -0.12
N LYS A 131 5.43 -2.18 0.60
CA LYS A 131 5.65 -2.35 2.04
C LYS A 131 5.27 -1.09 2.80
N SER A 132 4.34 -1.21 3.74
CA SER A 132 3.92 -0.10 4.60
C SER A 132 4.89 0.19 5.74
N SER A 133 5.99 -0.57 5.88
CA SER A 133 7.05 -0.35 6.86
C SER A 133 8.42 -0.71 6.27
N SER A 134 9.40 0.16 6.48
CA SER A 134 10.79 -0.07 6.07
C SER A 134 11.40 -1.30 6.76
N ARG A 135 10.96 -1.62 7.98
CA ARG A 135 11.42 -2.80 8.75
C ARG A 135 10.98 -4.13 8.14
N SER A 136 10.00 -4.13 7.25
CA SER A 136 9.49 -5.33 6.57
C SER A 136 10.16 -5.60 5.23
N ILE A 137 11.14 -4.80 4.83
CA ILE A 137 11.89 -4.97 3.59
C ILE A 137 13.02 -5.98 3.82
N ASP A 138 12.97 -7.10 3.12
CA ASP A 138 14.01 -8.12 3.10
C ASP A 138 14.70 -8.14 1.72
N TYR A 139 15.75 -7.34 1.58
CA TYR A 139 16.50 -7.22 0.33
C TYR A 139 17.10 -8.55 -0.13
N GLY A 140 17.55 -9.41 0.81
CA GLY A 140 18.08 -10.73 0.49
C GLY A 140 17.06 -11.65 -0.15
N LYS A 141 15.84 -11.65 0.38
CA LYS A 141 14.69 -12.36 -0.20
C LYS A 141 14.41 -11.90 -1.63
N TYR A 142 14.36 -10.58 -1.85
CA TYR A 142 14.05 -10.04 -3.18
C TYR A 142 15.15 -10.30 -4.21
N ALA A 143 16.43 -10.20 -3.81
CA ALA A 143 17.55 -10.56 -4.66
C ALA A 143 17.47 -12.04 -5.10
N SER A 144 17.21 -12.95 -4.16
CA SER A 144 17.03 -14.38 -4.45
C SER A 144 15.85 -14.65 -5.38
N LEU A 145 14.73 -13.92 -5.22
CA LEU A 145 13.57 -14.04 -6.10
C LEU A 145 13.87 -13.52 -7.51
N CYS A 146 14.57 -12.41 -7.65
CA CYS A 146 15.02 -11.89 -8.94
C CYS A 146 15.89 -12.93 -9.69
N GLU A 147 16.80 -13.59 -9.01
CA GLU A 147 17.60 -14.69 -9.58
C GLU A 147 16.71 -15.84 -10.07
N LYS A 148 15.80 -16.32 -9.23
CA LYS A 148 14.88 -17.43 -9.55
C LYS A 148 13.99 -17.11 -10.73
N LEU A 149 13.45 -15.90 -10.78
CA LEU A 149 12.56 -15.43 -11.86
C LEU A 149 13.32 -14.96 -13.10
N LYS A 150 14.66 -14.93 -13.05
CA LYS A 150 15.53 -14.38 -14.10
C LYS A 150 15.14 -12.93 -14.48
N VAL A 151 14.80 -12.17 -13.46
CA VAL A 151 14.45 -10.74 -13.58
C VAL A 151 15.64 -9.93 -13.11
N THR A 152 16.02 -8.94 -13.88
CA THR A 152 17.07 -7.97 -13.50
C THR A 152 16.53 -6.98 -12.47
N SER A 153 17.40 -6.44 -11.61
CA SER A 153 17.00 -5.54 -10.51
C SER A 153 16.27 -4.27 -10.98
N ASP A 154 16.54 -3.81 -12.21
CA ASP A 154 15.85 -2.69 -12.85
C ASP A 154 14.36 -2.95 -13.18
N ARG A 155 13.90 -4.19 -12.99
CA ARG A 155 12.49 -4.58 -13.19
C ARG A 155 11.75 -4.93 -11.90
N LEU A 156 12.41 -4.77 -10.75
CA LEU A 156 11.80 -4.81 -9.44
C LEU A 156 11.69 -3.40 -8.89
N LEU A 157 10.46 -3.01 -8.55
CA LEU A 157 10.18 -1.74 -7.88
C LEU A 157 9.75 -2.03 -6.43
N LEU A 158 10.42 -1.39 -5.47
CA LEU A 158 10.02 -1.43 -4.07
C LEU A 158 9.30 -0.11 -3.74
N VAL A 159 8.04 -0.19 -3.37
CA VAL A 159 7.24 0.95 -2.93
C VAL A 159 7.12 0.89 -1.42
N ASN A 160 7.56 1.95 -0.75
CA ASN A 160 7.49 2.03 0.70
C ASN A 160 6.84 3.35 1.14
N SER A 161 5.85 3.27 2.05
CA SER A 161 5.15 4.44 2.55
C SER A 161 5.78 5.07 3.80
N ASP A 162 6.88 4.50 4.31
CA ASP A 162 7.55 4.86 5.55
C ASP A 162 8.90 5.57 5.31
N LEU A 163 9.46 5.45 4.10
CA LEU A 163 10.70 6.10 3.71
C LEU A 163 10.43 7.48 3.11
N SER A 164 11.29 8.44 3.43
CA SER A 164 11.37 9.71 2.72
C SER A 164 12.04 9.54 1.35
N VAL A 165 11.92 10.54 0.48
CA VAL A 165 12.57 10.53 -0.84
C VAL A 165 14.09 10.39 -0.69
N ASP A 166 14.69 11.13 0.25
CA ASP A 166 16.14 11.11 0.49
C ASP A 166 16.64 9.73 0.95
N GLU A 167 15.83 9.01 1.75
CA GLU A 167 16.15 7.64 2.18
C GLU A 167 16.04 6.64 1.02
N CYS A 168 15.14 6.86 0.06
CA CYS A 168 15.02 6.01 -1.13
C CYS A 168 16.22 6.17 -2.08
N GLU A 169 16.76 7.37 -2.23
CA GLU A 169 17.92 7.65 -3.10
C GLU A 169 19.23 7.04 -2.56
N GLY A 170 19.32 6.82 -1.25
CA GLY A 170 20.49 6.21 -0.61
C GLY A 170 20.57 4.67 -0.75
N VAL A 171 19.57 4.02 -1.34
CA VAL A 171 19.44 2.55 -1.47
C VAL A 171 19.68 2.07 -2.91
N SER A 172 19.96 2.97 -3.83
CA SER A 172 20.21 2.68 -5.26
C SER A 172 21.64 2.18 -5.55
#